data_ffa679be544189584d162d5a2d00f212
#
_entry.id   ffa679be544189584d162d5a2d00f212
#
_cell.length_a   1.000
_cell.length_b   1.000
_cell.length_c   1.000
_cell.angle_alpha   90.00
_cell.angle_beta   90.00
_cell.angle_gamma   90.00
#
_symmetry.space_group_name_H-M   'P 1'
#
loop_
_entity.id
_entity.type
_entity.pdbx_description
1 polymer ?
#
loop_
_entity_poly.entity_id
_entity_poly.type
_entity_poly.pdbx_seq_one_letter_code
_entity_poly.pdbx_strand_id
1 'polypeptide(L)' 'MSVTVHMHGNLRRFMPEGRDRTAVEVAPGTTIEAFLTALGAELDTWLVAVNGAACEKDRVLQEGDLLDCFEAVAAG' A
#
# COMPACT_ATOMS: atom_id res chain seq x y z
N MET A 1 5.54 10.41 -9.71
CA MET A 1 6.66 9.62 -9.18
C MET A 1 6.26 8.16 -9.07
N SER A 2 7.23 7.29 -9.12
CA SER A 2 6.99 5.84 -9.12
C SER A 2 7.26 5.23 -7.76
N VAL A 3 6.34 4.40 -7.28
CA VAL A 3 6.53 3.60 -6.07
C VAL A 3 6.17 2.15 -6.41
N THR A 4 6.75 1.21 -5.69
CA THR A 4 6.38 -0.20 -5.82
C THR A 4 5.46 -0.55 -4.65
N VAL A 5 4.33 -1.16 -4.95
CA VAL A 5 3.35 -1.56 -3.93
C VAL A 5 3.31 -3.07 -3.87
N HIS A 6 3.47 -3.62 -2.66
CA HIS A 6 3.38 -5.04 -2.41
C HIS A 6 2.18 -5.29 -1.50
N MET A 7 1.14 -5.88 -2.06
CA MET A 7 -0.09 -6.22 -1.34
C MET A 7 0.00 -7.65 -0.84
N HIS A 8 -0.06 -7.82 0.47
CA HIS A 8 0.03 -9.13 1.09
C HIS A 8 -1.36 -9.73 1.29
N GLY A 9 -1.44 -11.06 1.25
CA GLY A 9 -2.69 -11.77 1.47
C GLY A 9 -3.73 -11.43 0.41
N ASN A 10 -4.97 -11.21 0.83
CA ASN A 10 -6.07 -10.93 -0.07
C ASN A 10 -6.13 -9.46 -0.53
N LEU A 11 -5.23 -8.61 -0.04
CA LEU A 11 -5.19 -7.21 -0.48
C LEU A 11 -4.83 -7.07 -1.95
N ARG A 12 -4.20 -8.07 -2.53
CA ARG A 12 -3.85 -8.03 -3.96
C ARG A 12 -5.08 -7.91 -4.86
N ARG A 13 -6.29 -8.20 -4.35
CA ARG A 13 -7.53 -8.05 -5.13
C ARG A 13 -7.79 -6.59 -5.52
N PHE A 14 -7.18 -5.62 -4.83
CA PHE A 14 -7.30 -4.22 -5.15
C PHE A 14 -6.32 -3.76 -6.23
N MET A 15 -5.39 -4.63 -6.63
CA MET A 15 -4.37 -4.30 -7.62
C MET A 15 -4.78 -4.81 -9.02
N PRO A 16 -4.29 -4.15 -10.08
CA PRO A 16 -4.59 -4.60 -11.44
C PRO A 16 -4.23 -6.07 -11.63
N GLU A 17 -5.14 -6.83 -12.21
CA GLU A 17 -4.96 -8.26 -12.50
C GLU A 17 -4.67 -9.12 -11.25
N GLY A 18 -4.97 -8.61 -10.06
CA GLY A 18 -4.72 -9.32 -8.82
C GLY A 18 -3.25 -9.53 -8.51
N ARG A 19 -2.37 -8.70 -9.04
CA ARG A 19 -0.92 -8.82 -8.81
C ARG A 19 -0.60 -8.46 -7.38
N ASP A 20 0.32 -9.22 -6.77
CA ASP A 20 0.76 -8.95 -5.43
C ASP A 20 1.77 -7.81 -5.36
N ARG A 21 2.54 -7.58 -6.41
CA ARG A 21 3.55 -6.51 -6.49
C ARG A 21 3.43 -5.77 -7.81
N THR A 22 3.33 -4.44 -7.75
CA THR A 22 3.12 -3.62 -8.92
C THR A 22 3.77 -2.25 -8.73
N ALA A 23 4.43 -1.76 -9.78
CA ALA A 23 4.89 -0.37 -9.80
C ALA A 23 3.71 0.52 -10.16
N VAL A 24 3.50 1.60 -9.40
CA VAL A 24 2.41 2.54 -9.64
C VAL A 24 2.93 3.96 -9.66
N GLU A 25 2.26 4.82 -10.43
CA GLU A 25 2.55 6.25 -10.46
C GLU A 25 1.64 6.96 -9.47
N VAL A 26 2.22 7.82 -8.65
CA VAL A 26 1.47 8.67 -7.72
C VAL A 26 1.97 10.10 -7.81
N ALA A 27 1.11 11.04 -7.48
CA ALA A 27 1.49 12.45 -7.48
C ALA A 27 2.42 12.73 -6.29
N PRO A 28 3.40 13.65 -6.45
CA PRO A 28 4.22 14.08 -5.30
C PRO A 28 3.33 14.60 -4.18
N GLY A 29 3.67 14.25 -2.93
CA GLY A 29 2.89 14.65 -1.76
C GLY A 29 1.78 13.68 -1.39
N THR A 30 1.60 12.59 -2.14
CA THR A 30 0.58 11.57 -1.84
C THR A 30 0.96 10.84 -0.57
N THR A 31 0.02 10.78 0.38
CA THR A 31 0.19 9.97 1.59
C THR A 31 -0.23 8.54 1.30
N ILE A 32 0.22 7.61 2.14
CA ILE A 32 -0.19 6.21 2.03
C ILE A 32 -1.71 6.10 2.15
N GLU A 33 -2.32 6.83 3.10
CA GLU A 33 -3.77 6.83 3.27
C GLU A 33 -4.50 7.30 2.02
N ALA A 34 -4.04 8.38 1.40
CA ALA A 34 -4.67 8.89 0.18
C ALA A 34 -4.57 7.88 -0.96
N PHE A 35 -3.42 7.22 -1.09
CA PHE A 35 -3.23 6.19 -2.11
C PHE A 35 -4.18 5.00 -1.87
N LEU A 36 -4.24 4.50 -0.63
CA LEU A 36 -5.10 3.36 -0.30
C LEU A 36 -6.59 3.71 -0.45
N THR A 37 -6.96 4.94 -0.09
CA THR A 37 -8.35 5.40 -0.27
C THR A 37 -8.72 5.43 -1.75
N ALA A 38 -7.84 5.88 -2.61
CA ALA A 38 -8.08 5.91 -4.04
C ALA A 38 -8.24 4.51 -4.63
N LEU A 39 -7.56 3.52 -4.07
CA LEU A 39 -7.70 2.11 -4.47
C LEU A 39 -8.97 1.47 -3.88
N GLY A 40 -9.55 2.06 -2.85
CA GLY A 40 -10.64 1.43 -2.10
C GLY A 40 -10.16 0.42 -1.05
N ALA A 41 -8.86 0.42 -0.74
CA ALA A 41 -8.24 -0.58 0.13
C ALA A 41 -7.93 -0.06 1.54
N GLU A 42 -8.23 1.20 1.84
CA GLU A 42 -7.80 1.82 3.10
C GLU A 42 -8.35 1.08 4.33
N LEU A 43 -9.66 0.76 4.31
CA LEU A 43 -10.29 0.12 5.45
C LEU A 43 -9.85 -1.34 5.64
N ASP A 44 -9.40 -1.99 4.59
CA ASP A 44 -8.95 -3.38 4.64
C ASP A 44 -7.46 -3.50 4.95
N THR A 45 -6.72 -2.39 4.92
CA THR A 45 -5.30 -2.37 5.19
C THR A 45 -5.07 -2.04 6.66
N TRP A 46 -4.56 -3.01 7.41
CA TRP A 46 -4.33 -2.88 8.85
C TRP A 46 -2.97 -2.25 9.16
N LEU A 47 -1.93 -2.70 8.48
CA LEU A 47 -0.56 -2.27 8.76
C LEU A 47 0.14 -1.95 7.45
N VAL A 48 0.96 -0.92 7.46
CA VAL A 48 1.79 -0.56 6.31
C VAL A 48 3.25 -0.44 6.75
N ALA A 49 4.15 -0.73 5.80
CA ALA A 49 5.58 -0.55 5.99
C ALA A 49 6.16 0.07 4.73
N VAL A 50 7.15 0.93 4.89
CA VAL A 50 7.87 1.52 3.77
C VAL A 50 9.33 1.15 3.89
N ASN A 51 9.86 0.56 2.82
CA ASN A 51 11.25 0.11 2.76
C ASN A 51 11.62 -0.78 3.95
N GLY A 52 10.69 -1.62 4.37
CA GLY A 52 10.90 -2.59 5.44
C GLY A 52 10.64 -2.07 6.85
N ALA A 53 10.22 -0.81 7.00
CA ALA A 53 9.96 -0.23 8.32
C ALA A 53 8.46 0.11 8.46
N ALA A 54 7.82 -0.43 9.49
CA ALA A 54 6.41 -0.12 9.78
C ALA A 54 6.27 1.38 10.04
N CYS A 55 5.18 1.96 9.55
CA CYS A 55 4.94 3.39 9.70
C CYS A 55 3.45 3.68 9.74
N GLU A 56 3.10 4.94 9.98
CA GLU A 56 1.72 5.38 9.96
C GLU A 56 1.26 5.67 8.53
N LYS A 57 -0.05 5.59 8.30
CA LYS A 57 -0.62 5.82 6.98
C LYS A 57 -0.56 7.28 6.52
N ASP A 58 -0.26 8.22 7.42
CA ASP A 58 -0.10 9.63 7.07
C ASP A 58 1.27 9.95 6.48
N ARG A 59 2.15 8.95 6.39
CA ARG A 59 3.46 9.15 5.78
C ARG A 59 3.32 9.47 4.30
N VAL A 60 4.09 10.45 3.82
CA VAL A 60 4.15 10.82 2.41
C VAL A 60 5.07 9.85 1.67
N LEU A 61 4.59 9.34 0.54
CA LEU A 61 5.37 8.44 -0.30
C LEU A 61 6.44 9.23 -1.06
N GLN A 62 7.60 8.60 -1.26
CA GLN A 62 8.74 9.17 -1.97
C GLN A 62 9.06 8.34 -3.20
N GLU A 63 9.74 8.94 -4.16
CA GLU A 63 10.18 8.24 -5.37
C GLU A 63 10.98 6.98 -5.00
N GLY A 64 10.60 5.86 -5.58
CA GLY A 64 11.32 4.60 -5.39
C GLY A 64 10.97 3.85 -4.12
N ASP A 65 10.04 4.35 -3.31
CA ASP A 65 9.62 3.64 -2.09
C ASP A 65 9.02 2.27 -2.43
N LEU A 66 9.24 1.31 -1.53
CA LEU A 66 8.54 0.03 -1.53
C LEU A 66 7.51 0.08 -0.40
N LEU A 67 6.25 0.09 -0.76
CA LEU A 67 5.13 0.09 0.19
C LEU A 67 4.61 -1.34 0.34
N ASP A 68 4.69 -1.87 1.56
CA ASP A 68 4.07 -3.14 1.92
C ASP A 68 2.78 -2.89 2.66
N CYS A 69 1.70 -3.53 2.22
CA CYS A 69 0.38 -3.40 2.85
C CYS A 69 -0.07 -4.77 3.36
N PHE A 70 -0.52 -4.81 4.60
CA PHE A 70 -0.93 -6.04 5.28
C PHE A 70 -2.38 -5.93 5.73
N GLU A 71 -3.16 -6.97 5.48
CA GLU A 71 -4.52 -7.03 6.00
C GLU A 71 -4.52 -7.58 7.42
N ALA A 72 -5.60 -7.29 8.16
CA ALA A 72 -5.77 -7.87 9.47
C ALA A 72 -5.99 -9.38 9.31
N VAL A 73 -5.23 -10.18 10.07
CA VAL A 73 -5.42 -11.61 10.08
C VAL A 73 -6.57 -11.93 11.02
N ALA A 74 -7.59 -12.60 10.50
CA ALA A 74 -8.69 -13.02 11.33
C ALA A 74 -8.20 -14.03 12.36
N ALA A 75 -8.38 -13.72 13.64
CA ALA A 75 -8.03 -14.62 14.72
C ALA A 75 -9.00 -15.78 14.75
N GLY A 76 -8.50 -16.95 14.62
CA GLY A 76 -9.28 -18.17 14.76
C GLY A 76 -9.74 -18.78 13.49
#